data_96f3919427db94d20909b477414cffb0
#
_entry.id   96f3919427db94d20909b477414cffb0
#
_cell.length_a   1.000
_cell.length_b   1.000
_cell.length_c   1.000
_cell.angle_alpha   90.00
_cell.angle_beta   90.00
_cell.angle_gamma   90.00
#
_symmetry.space_group_name_H-M   'P 1'
#
loop_
_entity.id
_entity.type
_entity.pdbx_description
1 polymer ?
#
loop_
_entity_poly.entity_id
_entity_poly.type
_entity_poly.pdbx_seq_one_letter_code
_entity_poly.pdbx_strand_id
1 'polypeptide(L)'
;MTEISHEELVTRLEDPALTILDVRGSGEFSGESGYGCCGRQGHIPGARHLDVQEIASCGSVDEARTLVALPPGAEIVAYCHSGSRSAWATEILIDAGYAARNYVGSWHEWSHAIPADSA
;
A
#
# COMPACT_ATOMS: atom_id res chain seq x y z
N MET A 1 -10.35 7.04 -11.26
CA MET A 1 -9.04 6.40 -11.46
C MET A 1 -8.66 5.64 -10.22
N THR A 2 -8.33 4.38 -10.37
CA THR A 2 -7.98 3.52 -9.24
C THR A 2 -6.48 3.22 -9.16
N GLU A 3 -5.68 3.93 -9.96
CA GLU A 3 -4.22 3.78 -9.96
C GLU A 3 -3.53 5.12 -9.71
N ILE A 4 -2.35 5.05 -9.13
CA ILE A 4 -1.52 6.22 -8.91
C ILE A 4 -0.12 5.92 -9.46
N SER A 5 0.49 6.92 -10.11
CA SER A 5 1.83 6.79 -10.64
C SER A 5 2.89 7.00 -9.57
N HIS A 6 4.10 6.54 -9.85
CA HIS A 6 5.26 6.79 -9.00
C HIS A 6 5.46 8.30 -8.78
N GLU A 7 5.40 9.08 -9.85
CA GLU A 7 5.61 10.52 -9.79
C GLU A 7 4.60 11.22 -8.89
N GLU A 8 3.33 10.85 -9.01
CA GLU A 8 2.29 11.44 -8.16
C GLU A 8 2.48 11.04 -6.71
N LEU A 9 2.80 9.77 -6.45
CA LEU A 9 2.98 9.29 -5.09
C LEU A 9 4.14 10.00 -4.39
N VAL A 10 5.25 10.20 -5.10
CA VAL A 10 6.40 10.93 -4.54
C VAL A 10 6.01 12.33 -4.09
N THR A 11 5.16 13.03 -4.85
CA THR A 11 4.73 14.37 -4.47
C THR A 11 3.84 14.39 -3.24
N ARG A 12 3.29 13.25 -2.85
CA ARG A 12 2.32 13.16 -1.76
C ARG A 12 2.82 12.40 -0.54
N LEU A 13 4.12 12.08 -0.47
CA LEU A 13 4.67 11.28 0.63
C LEU A 13 4.47 11.91 2.00
N GLU A 14 4.47 13.23 2.08
CA GLU A 14 4.32 13.94 3.35
C GLU A 14 2.93 14.53 3.55
N ASP A 15 1.98 14.17 2.68
CA ASP A 15 0.60 14.64 2.79
C ASP A 15 -0.11 13.90 3.94
N PRO A 16 -0.49 14.60 5.01
CA PRO A 16 -1.12 13.95 6.17
C PRO A 16 -2.51 13.40 5.86
N ALA A 17 -3.13 13.82 4.75
CA ALA A 17 -4.42 13.32 4.34
C ALA A 17 -4.34 11.98 3.61
N LEU A 18 -3.14 11.54 3.22
CA LEU A 18 -2.94 10.30 2.49
C LEU A 18 -2.39 9.22 3.42
N THR A 19 -3.00 8.04 3.40
CA THR A 19 -2.46 6.86 4.07
C THR A 19 -1.92 5.90 3.03
N ILE A 20 -0.67 5.47 3.20
CA ILE A 20 -0.04 4.47 2.34
C ILE A 20 -0.08 3.13 3.08
N LEU A 21 -0.66 2.11 2.46
CA LEU A 21 -0.74 0.77 3.05
C LEU A 21 0.14 -0.20 2.29
N ASP A 22 1.07 -0.80 3.00
CA ASP A 22 1.83 -1.94 2.51
C ASP A 22 1.00 -3.18 2.80
N VAL A 23 0.52 -3.84 1.75
CA VAL A 23 -0.37 -4.99 1.92
C VAL A 23 0.35 -6.33 1.72
N ARG A 24 1.69 -6.30 1.79
CA ARG A 24 2.54 -7.49 1.75
C ARG A 24 2.57 -8.20 3.10
N GLY A 25 3.37 -9.27 3.19
CA GLY A 25 3.61 -9.93 4.47
C GLY A 25 4.51 -9.11 5.39
N SER A 26 4.48 -9.42 6.68
CA SER A 26 5.23 -8.66 7.69
C SER A 26 6.75 -8.71 7.47
N GLY A 27 7.26 -9.84 6.99
CA GLY A 27 8.70 -9.95 6.70
C GLY A 27 9.14 -9.06 5.54
N GLU A 28 8.28 -8.93 4.53
CA GLU A 28 8.55 -8.01 3.42
C GLU A 28 8.54 -6.56 3.91
N PHE A 29 7.56 -6.20 4.73
CA PHE A 29 7.44 -4.85 5.28
C PHE A 29 8.66 -4.48 6.13
N SER A 30 9.10 -5.38 6.99
CA SER A 30 10.22 -5.14 7.90
C SER A 30 11.58 -5.15 7.18
N GLY A 31 11.63 -5.74 5.99
CA GLY A 31 12.89 -5.90 5.27
C GLY A 31 13.63 -7.19 5.59
N GLU A 32 13.05 -8.07 6.43
CA GLU A 32 13.67 -9.35 6.77
C GLU A 32 13.60 -10.35 5.63
N SER A 33 12.61 -10.20 4.74
CA SER A 33 12.44 -11.06 3.58
C SER A 33 12.04 -10.21 2.38
N GLY A 34 11.91 -10.85 1.23
CA GLY A 34 11.50 -10.15 0.01
C GLY A 34 12.09 -10.83 -1.20
N TYR A 35 11.87 -10.21 -2.36
CA TYR A 35 12.31 -10.76 -3.64
C TYR A 35 13.68 -10.24 -4.01
N GLY A 36 14.54 -11.14 -4.49
CA GLY A 36 15.89 -10.76 -4.89
C GLY A 36 15.95 -9.82 -6.09
N CYS A 37 14.86 -9.70 -6.85
CA CYS A 37 14.80 -8.78 -7.98
C CYS A 37 14.61 -7.32 -7.58
N CYS A 38 14.31 -7.04 -6.30
CA CYS A 38 14.16 -5.67 -5.82
C CYS A 38 15.51 -5.03 -5.56
N GLY A 39 15.58 -3.71 -5.72
CA GLY A 39 16.82 -2.96 -5.52
C GLY A 39 17.25 -2.93 -4.06
N ARG A 40 16.30 -3.04 -3.13
CA ARG A 40 16.55 -3.13 -1.70
C ARG A 40 15.31 -3.70 -1.02
N GLN A 41 15.43 -3.99 0.26
CA GLN A 41 14.30 -4.48 1.06
C GLN A 41 13.84 -3.40 2.04
N GLY A 42 12.60 -3.51 2.52
CA GLY A 42 12.00 -2.53 3.42
C GLY A 42 10.62 -2.11 2.94
N HIS A 43 10.26 -0.86 3.19
CA HIS A 43 8.94 -0.33 2.81
C HIS A 43 9.02 1.15 2.48
N ILE A 44 7.98 1.67 1.84
CA ILE A 44 7.87 3.09 1.49
C ILE A 44 7.79 3.91 2.78
N PRO A 45 8.55 5.02 2.89
CA PRO A 45 8.52 5.84 4.09
C PRO A 45 7.11 6.28 4.48
N GLY A 46 6.77 6.10 5.75
CA GLY A 46 5.45 6.47 6.27
C GLY A 46 4.35 5.44 6.05
N ALA A 47 4.63 4.34 5.35
CA ALA A 47 3.62 3.33 5.10
C ALA A 47 3.24 2.58 6.38
N ARG A 48 1.94 2.27 6.51
CA ARG A 48 1.43 1.35 7.51
C ARG A 48 1.38 -0.04 6.92
N HIS A 49 1.58 -1.05 7.76
CA HIS A 49 1.46 -2.44 7.31
C HIS A 49 0.06 -2.99 7.60
N LEU A 50 -0.56 -3.58 6.58
CA LEU A 50 -1.84 -4.28 6.73
C LEU A 50 -1.93 -5.33 5.63
N ASP A 51 -1.63 -6.59 5.96
CA ASP A 51 -1.59 -7.70 5.01
C ASP A 51 -2.94 -7.84 4.29
N VAL A 52 -2.90 -7.99 2.97
CA VAL A 52 -4.11 -8.14 2.17
C VAL A 52 -4.95 -9.34 2.63
N GLN A 53 -4.33 -10.39 3.17
CA GLN A 53 -5.06 -11.54 3.69
C GLN A 53 -5.97 -11.15 4.86
N GLU A 54 -5.52 -10.23 5.70
CA GLU A 54 -6.35 -9.73 6.79
C GLU A 54 -7.53 -8.93 6.26
N ILE A 55 -7.29 -8.06 5.28
CA ILE A 55 -8.36 -7.27 4.65
C ILE A 55 -9.38 -8.18 3.99
N ALA A 56 -8.90 -9.17 3.25
CA ALA A 56 -9.75 -10.10 2.50
C ALA A 56 -10.53 -11.05 3.41
N SER A 57 -10.06 -11.27 4.63
CA SER A 57 -10.72 -12.15 5.59
C SER A 57 -11.87 -11.48 6.33
N CYS A 58 -12.06 -10.18 6.18
CA CYS A 58 -13.17 -9.48 6.82
C CYS A 58 -14.50 -9.96 6.25
N GLY A 59 -15.46 -10.24 7.13
CA GLY A 59 -16.77 -10.75 6.73
C GLY A 59 -17.77 -9.68 6.37
N SER A 60 -17.44 -8.40 6.58
CA SER A 60 -18.35 -7.29 6.30
C SER A 60 -17.57 -6.01 6.07
N VAL A 61 -18.25 -5.02 5.50
CA VAL A 61 -17.69 -3.67 5.32
C VAL A 61 -17.31 -3.07 6.69
N ASP A 62 -18.12 -3.29 7.71
CA ASP A 62 -17.84 -2.74 9.04
C ASP A 62 -16.59 -3.34 9.64
N GLU A 63 -16.35 -4.64 9.43
CA GLU A 63 -15.12 -5.27 9.89
C GLU A 63 -13.89 -4.71 9.16
N ALA A 64 -14.01 -4.50 7.86
CA ALA A 64 -12.92 -3.92 7.08
C ALA A 64 -12.61 -2.50 7.55
N ARG A 65 -13.62 -1.69 7.82
CA ARG A 65 -13.42 -0.34 8.33
C ARG A 65 -12.78 -0.32 9.72
N THR A 66 -13.16 -1.26 10.57
CA THR A 66 -12.55 -1.39 11.89
C THR A 66 -11.07 -1.75 11.77
N LEU A 67 -10.74 -2.68 10.88
CA LEU A 67 -9.36 -3.11 10.66
C LEU A 67 -8.50 -1.97 10.11
N VAL A 68 -9.01 -1.25 9.12
CA VAL A 68 -8.29 -0.14 8.49
C VAL A 68 -8.17 1.06 9.43
N ALA A 69 -9.18 1.28 10.26
CA ALA A 69 -9.19 2.32 11.30
C ALA A 69 -9.03 3.74 10.74
N LEU A 70 -9.65 4.00 9.59
CA LEU A 70 -9.71 5.33 8.99
C LEU A 70 -11.16 5.72 8.74
N PRO A 71 -11.47 7.03 8.75
CA PRO A 71 -12.84 7.47 8.47
C PRO A 71 -13.24 7.17 7.04
N PRO A 72 -14.54 6.96 6.77
CA PRO A 72 -15.02 6.75 5.40
C PRO A 72 -14.58 7.88 4.48
N GLY A 73 -14.24 7.55 3.25
CA GLY A 73 -13.78 8.52 2.26
C GLY A 73 -12.30 8.88 2.35
N ALA A 74 -11.58 8.35 3.35
CA ALA A 74 -10.14 8.62 3.48
C ALA A 74 -9.40 8.16 2.23
N GLU A 75 -8.37 8.91 1.87
CA GLU A 75 -7.52 8.56 0.73
C GLU A 75 -6.48 7.52 1.13
N ILE A 76 -6.41 6.44 0.38
CA ILE A 76 -5.49 5.33 0.65
C ILE A 76 -4.77 4.98 -0.64
N VAL A 77 -3.47 4.77 -0.55
CA VAL A 77 -2.68 4.15 -1.62
C VAL A 77 -2.21 2.79 -1.10
N ALA A 78 -2.54 1.73 -1.82
CA ALA A 78 -2.08 0.38 -1.48
C ALA A 78 -0.98 -0.04 -2.44
N TYR A 79 0.03 -0.74 -1.92
CA TYR A 79 1.08 -1.31 -2.75
C TYR A 79 1.49 -2.68 -2.22
N CYS A 80 2.09 -3.48 -3.10
CA CYS A 80 2.65 -4.78 -2.73
C CYS A 80 4.01 -4.94 -3.40
N HIS A 81 4.35 -6.13 -3.92
CA HIS A 81 5.61 -6.31 -4.65
C HIS A 81 5.51 -5.79 -6.08
N SER A 82 4.47 -6.18 -6.81
CA SER A 82 4.31 -5.88 -8.24
C SER A 82 2.90 -5.48 -8.66
N GLY A 83 2.03 -5.17 -7.71
CA GLY A 83 0.72 -4.56 -7.96
C GLY A 83 -0.48 -5.50 -7.90
N SER A 84 -0.30 -6.83 -7.88
CA SER A 84 -1.44 -7.76 -7.93
C SER A 84 -2.19 -7.87 -6.61
N ARG A 85 -1.47 -8.05 -5.50
CA ARG A 85 -2.10 -8.10 -4.17
C ARG A 85 -2.73 -6.76 -3.82
N SER A 86 -2.07 -5.67 -4.19
CA SER A 86 -2.58 -4.34 -3.91
C SER A 86 -3.74 -3.95 -4.80
N ALA A 87 -3.85 -4.50 -6.01
CA ALA A 87 -5.03 -4.32 -6.83
C ALA A 87 -6.26 -4.94 -6.14
N TRP A 88 -6.10 -6.14 -5.60
CA TRP A 88 -7.15 -6.81 -4.85
C TRP A 88 -7.53 -6.01 -3.60
N ALA A 89 -6.54 -5.58 -2.83
CA ALA A 89 -6.79 -4.76 -1.65
C ALA A 89 -7.51 -3.46 -1.99
N THR A 90 -7.12 -2.81 -3.08
CA THR A 90 -7.75 -1.56 -3.53
C THR A 90 -9.23 -1.76 -3.80
N GLU A 91 -9.61 -2.84 -4.48
CA GLU A 91 -11.02 -3.13 -4.76
C GLU A 91 -11.83 -3.30 -3.47
N ILE A 92 -11.27 -4.04 -2.49
CA ILE A 92 -11.95 -4.24 -1.21
C ILE A 92 -12.11 -2.91 -0.47
N LEU A 93 -11.07 -2.08 -0.49
CA LEU A 93 -11.09 -0.79 0.19
C LEU A 93 -12.10 0.18 -0.45
N ILE A 94 -12.20 0.17 -1.78
CA ILE A 94 -13.21 0.98 -2.48
C ILE A 94 -14.62 0.51 -2.08
N ASP A 95 -14.85 -0.79 -2.03
CA ASP A 95 -16.14 -1.32 -1.61
C ASP A 95 -16.45 -0.97 -0.16
N ALA A 96 -15.43 -0.78 0.66
CA ALA A 96 -15.60 -0.38 2.06
C ALA A 96 -15.81 1.14 2.22
N GLY A 97 -15.79 1.91 1.14
CA GLY A 97 -16.09 3.34 1.17
C GLY A 97 -14.89 4.26 1.21
N TYR A 98 -13.70 3.76 0.90
CA TYR A 98 -12.48 4.55 0.87
C TYR A 98 -12.13 5.02 -0.55
N ALA A 99 -11.44 6.16 -0.63
CA ALA A 99 -10.88 6.64 -1.89
C ALA A 99 -9.51 5.97 -2.08
N ALA A 100 -9.54 4.72 -2.54
CA ALA A 100 -8.35 3.89 -2.63
C ALA A 100 -7.82 3.81 -4.05
N ARG A 101 -6.50 3.82 -4.17
CA ARG A 101 -5.78 3.71 -5.46
C ARG A 101 -4.65 2.71 -5.31
N ASN A 102 -4.36 2.00 -6.39
CA ASN A 102 -3.28 1.02 -6.45
C ASN A 102 -2.02 1.66 -7.01
N TYR A 103 -0.92 1.61 -6.26
CA TYR A 103 0.39 1.93 -6.81
C TYR A 103 0.92 0.67 -7.49
N VAL A 104 0.68 0.57 -8.79
CA VAL A 104 0.94 -0.64 -9.56
C VAL A 104 2.42 -1.02 -9.59
N GLY A 105 3.30 -0.04 -9.72
CA GLY A 105 4.74 -0.29 -9.71
C GLY A 105 5.23 -0.92 -8.41
N SER A 106 4.58 -0.56 -7.32
CA SER A 106 4.75 -1.17 -6.02
C SER A 106 6.21 -1.14 -5.52
N TRP A 107 6.55 -2.03 -4.59
CA TRP A 107 7.90 -2.02 -4.01
C TRP A 107 8.98 -2.29 -5.05
N HIS A 108 8.67 -3.13 -6.06
CA HIS A 108 9.65 -3.42 -7.11
C HIS A 108 10.12 -2.13 -7.79
N GLU A 109 9.18 -1.29 -8.25
CA GLU A 109 9.52 -0.02 -8.87
C GLU A 109 10.17 0.93 -7.86
N TRP A 110 9.57 1.07 -6.67
CA TRP A 110 10.06 1.98 -5.65
C TRP A 110 11.51 1.69 -5.26
N SER A 111 11.83 0.41 -5.07
CA SER A 111 13.14 0.00 -4.62
C SER A 111 14.24 0.26 -5.65
N HIS A 112 13.87 0.39 -6.93
CA HIS A 112 14.82 0.72 -8.00
C HIS A 112 14.84 2.19 -8.35
N ALA A 113 13.69 2.86 -8.28
CA ALA A 113 13.53 4.24 -8.75
C ALA A 113 13.98 5.28 -7.74
N ILE A 114 13.82 5.01 -6.43
CA ILE A 114 14.13 5.95 -5.37
C ILE A 114 15.42 5.52 -4.68
N PRO A 115 16.48 6.33 -4.70
CA PRO A 115 17.67 6.04 -3.91
C PRO A 115 17.34 5.96 -2.43
N ALA A 116 18.07 5.13 -1.69
CA ALA A 116 17.80 4.88 -0.27
C ALA A 116 17.85 6.16 0.55
N ASP A 117 18.70 7.09 0.19
CA ASP A 117 18.85 8.36 0.91
C ASP A 117 17.75 9.37 0.59
N SER A 118 16.95 9.10 -0.42
CA SER A 118 15.81 9.95 -0.79
C SER A 118 14.54 9.52 -0.09
N ALA A 119 14.57 8.35 0.47
CA ALA A 119 13.39 7.76 1.10
C ALA A 119 13.15 8.31 2.50
#